data_d7eafae6e21611ef18c51cce64175bbb
#
_entry.id   d7eafae6e21611ef18c51cce64175bbb
#
_cell.length_a   1.000
_cell.length_b   1.000
_cell.length_c   1.000
_cell.angle_alpha   90.00
_cell.angle_beta   90.00
_cell.angle_gamma   90.00
#
_symmetry.space_group_name_H-M   'P 1'
#
loop_
_entity.id
_entity.type
_entity.pdbx_description
1 polymer ?
#
loop_
_entity_poly.entity_id
_entity_poly.type
_entity_poly.pdbx_seq_one_letter_code
_entity_poly.pdbx_strand_id
1 'polypeptide(L)'
;MTRVRLIIIGLILSGIALSGALFAVDETEFAVITRFGEIQHVEYSPGLKVKTPFIDRVIRLDNRLLHIDVPTATMPDVQKQNLEIDAYVRYRIIDPEKFLRRLVSELTAASRLGNIVISEIREEVARSTRSTIIGGESKETTDPETGEITRTVTPLITRAEMMDRVLQRSDQAVQSTENDFGVTIVDVRIKAADFPQATEESVFTRMRTEREVQATRLRNEGQRQSLTIHADVDRQVAIILAEAER
;
A
#
# COMPACT_ATOMS: atom_id res chain seq x y z
N MET A 1 36.35 -42.29 -47.36
CA MET A 1 35.02 -41.64 -47.18
C MET A 1 34.54 -41.59 -45.70
N THR A 2 34.77 -42.59 -44.86
CA THR A 2 34.33 -42.65 -43.46
C THR A 2 34.99 -41.59 -42.58
N ARG A 3 36.25 -41.27 -42.70
CA ARG A 3 36.97 -40.27 -41.91
C ARG A 3 36.43 -38.83 -42.11
N VAL A 4 36.11 -38.47 -43.35
CA VAL A 4 35.54 -37.15 -43.68
C VAL A 4 34.14 -37.02 -43.13
N ARG A 5 33.30 -38.06 -43.17
CA ARG A 5 31.97 -38.08 -42.55
C ARG A 5 32.01 -37.89 -41.00
N LEU A 6 33.00 -38.57 -40.37
CA LEU A 6 33.17 -38.41 -38.90
C LEU A 6 33.61 -37.00 -38.50
N ILE A 7 34.48 -36.36 -39.32
CA ILE A 7 34.89 -34.96 -39.05
C ILE A 7 33.69 -34.00 -39.22
N ILE A 8 32.87 -34.21 -40.26
CA ILE A 8 31.67 -33.37 -40.49
C ILE A 8 30.67 -33.54 -39.36
N ILE A 9 30.41 -34.76 -38.89
CA ILE A 9 29.54 -35.03 -37.76
C ILE A 9 30.09 -34.38 -36.48
N GLY A 10 31.40 -34.49 -36.21
CA GLY A 10 32.05 -33.83 -35.07
C GLY A 10 31.93 -32.31 -35.10
N LEU A 11 32.06 -31.71 -36.28
CA LEU A 11 31.94 -30.27 -36.48
C LEU A 11 30.50 -29.78 -36.29
N ILE A 12 29.50 -30.55 -36.75
CA ILE A 12 28.08 -30.27 -36.54
C ILE A 12 27.75 -30.39 -35.06
N LEU A 13 28.18 -31.45 -34.38
CA LEU A 13 27.96 -31.62 -32.95
C LEU A 13 28.63 -30.51 -32.12
N SER A 14 29.85 -30.11 -32.48
CA SER A 14 30.53 -28.95 -31.87
C SER A 14 29.76 -27.64 -32.08
N GLY A 15 29.23 -27.41 -33.28
CA GLY A 15 28.41 -26.24 -33.59
C GLY A 15 27.13 -26.20 -32.80
N ILE A 16 26.44 -27.34 -32.65
CA ILE A 16 25.23 -27.46 -31.82
C ILE A 16 25.54 -27.22 -30.33
N ALA A 17 26.65 -27.80 -29.84
CA ALA A 17 27.09 -27.58 -28.46
C ALA A 17 27.43 -26.09 -28.21
N LEU A 18 28.14 -25.46 -29.16
CA LEU A 18 28.52 -24.06 -29.04
C LEU A 18 27.28 -23.11 -29.06
N SER A 19 26.29 -23.41 -29.90
CA SER A 19 25.06 -22.61 -29.95
C SER A 19 24.23 -22.73 -28.67
N GLY A 20 24.26 -23.88 -28.00
CA GLY A 20 23.57 -24.08 -26.71
C GLY A 20 24.33 -23.54 -25.49
N ALA A 21 25.62 -23.19 -25.67
CA ALA A 21 26.47 -22.69 -24.59
C ALA A 21 26.32 -21.17 -24.36
N LEU A 22 25.90 -20.43 -25.37
CA LEU A 22 25.80 -18.97 -25.30
C LEU A 22 24.37 -18.55 -24.96
N PHE A 23 24.24 -17.56 -24.07
CA PHE A 23 22.96 -16.88 -23.77
C PHE A 23 23.21 -15.41 -23.49
N ALA A 24 22.21 -14.58 -23.78
CA ALA A 24 22.25 -13.15 -23.48
C ALA A 24 21.44 -12.84 -22.22
N VAL A 25 21.97 -11.94 -21.38
CA VAL A 25 21.32 -11.37 -20.21
C VAL A 25 21.00 -9.91 -20.54
N ASP A 26 19.74 -9.53 -20.35
CA ASP A 26 19.28 -8.16 -20.51
C ASP A 26 19.61 -7.33 -19.24
N GLU A 27 19.68 -6.00 -19.37
CA GLU A 27 19.85 -5.09 -18.22
C GLU A 27 18.68 -5.14 -17.21
N THR A 28 17.52 -5.56 -17.68
CA THR A 28 16.30 -5.66 -16.88
C THR A 28 16.16 -6.97 -16.14
N GLU A 29 17.09 -7.93 -16.33
CA GLU A 29 16.98 -9.28 -15.80
C GLU A 29 18.27 -9.70 -15.06
N PHE A 30 18.09 -10.50 -14.02
CA PHE A 30 19.15 -11.35 -13.47
C PHE A 30 19.07 -12.74 -14.09
N ALA A 31 20.19 -13.35 -14.35
CA ALA A 31 20.23 -14.72 -14.84
C ALA A 31 20.85 -15.63 -13.79
N VAL A 32 20.04 -16.56 -13.27
CA VAL A 32 20.49 -17.56 -12.31
C VAL A 32 20.74 -18.87 -13.04
N ILE A 33 21.98 -19.35 -13.01
CA ILE A 33 22.39 -20.60 -13.63
C ILE A 33 22.20 -21.71 -12.62
N THR A 34 21.38 -22.69 -12.97
CA THR A 34 21.11 -23.86 -12.13
C THR A 34 21.57 -25.13 -12.84
N ARG A 35 22.16 -26.05 -12.07
CA ARG A 35 22.58 -27.38 -12.51
C ARG A 35 21.86 -28.43 -11.67
N PHE A 36 21.06 -29.27 -12.31
CA PHE A 36 20.21 -30.27 -11.62
C PHE A 36 19.34 -29.70 -10.49
N GLY A 37 18.95 -28.43 -10.60
CA GLY A 37 18.15 -27.73 -9.58
C GLY A 37 18.95 -26.99 -8.51
N GLU A 38 20.28 -27.15 -8.49
CA GLU A 38 21.15 -26.43 -7.56
C GLU A 38 21.69 -25.14 -8.21
N ILE A 39 21.67 -24.04 -7.47
CA ILE A 39 22.17 -22.75 -7.95
C ILE A 39 23.69 -22.79 -7.98
N GLN A 40 24.28 -22.61 -9.16
CA GLN A 40 25.73 -22.59 -9.37
C GLN A 40 26.27 -21.16 -9.33
N HIS A 41 25.62 -20.26 -10.05
CA HIS A 41 26.08 -18.91 -10.22
C HIS A 41 24.94 -17.96 -10.58
N VAL A 42 25.06 -16.69 -10.16
CA VAL A 42 24.13 -15.60 -10.50
C VAL A 42 24.86 -14.56 -11.32
N GLU A 43 24.35 -14.26 -12.49
CA GLU A 43 24.86 -13.21 -13.37
C GLU A 43 24.06 -11.93 -13.16
N TYR A 44 24.71 -10.91 -12.62
CA TYR A 44 24.14 -9.59 -12.35
C TYR A 44 24.38 -8.59 -13.48
N SER A 45 25.37 -8.86 -14.35
CA SER A 45 25.75 -7.94 -15.43
C SER A 45 25.16 -8.38 -16.76
N PRO A 46 24.59 -7.41 -17.53
CA PRO A 46 24.08 -7.68 -18.86
C PRO A 46 25.19 -8.10 -19.82
N GLY A 47 24.79 -8.72 -20.91
CA GLY A 47 25.69 -9.11 -22.00
C GLY A 47 25.65 -10.60 -22.34
N LEU A 48 26.58 -11.00 -23.17
CA LEU A 48 26.71 -12.39 -23.62
C LEU A 48 27.46 -13.21 -22.56
N LYS A 49 26.86 -14.31 -22.14
CA LYS A 49 27.36 -15.22 -21.12
C LYS A 49 27.43 -16.64 -21.62
N VAL A 50 28.21 -17.46 -20.92
CA VAL A 50 28.44 -18.87 -21.28
C VAL A 50 27.87 -19.78 -20.19
N LYS A 51 27.17 -20.83 -20.61
CA LYS A 51 26.68 -21.91 -19.73
C LYS A 51 27.10 -23.27 -20.28
N THR A 52 27.08 -24.30 -19.46
CA THR A 52 27.29 -25.67 -19.91
C THR A 52 26.06 -26.15 -20.70
N PRO A 53 26.18 -26.41 -22.02
CA PRO A 53 25.07 -26.87 -22.83
C PRO A 53 24.50 -28.18 -22.28
N PHE A 54 23.16 -28.37 -22.39
CA PHE A 54 22.41 -29.55 -22.00
C PHE A 54 22.32 -29.82 -20.48
N ILE A 55 23.23 -29.27 -19.65
CA ILE A 55 23.29 -29.51 -18.21
C ILE A 55 22.73 -28.32 -17.44
N ASP A 56 23.17 -27.09 -17.81
CA ASP A 56 22.81 -25.88 -17.10
C ASP A 56 21.50 -25.30 -17.64
N ARG A 57 20.60 -24.95 -16.70
CA ARG A 57 19.37 -24.19 -16.97
C ARG A 57 19.54 -22.76 -16.50
N VAL A 58 19.10 -21.81 -17.31
CA VAL A 58 19.06 -20.38 -16.93
C VAL A 58 17.66 -20.02 -16.52
N ILE A 59 17.51 -19.52 -15.29
CA ILE A 59 16.29 -18.94 -14.77
C ILE A 59 16.48 -17.43 -14.81
N ARG A 60 15.56 -16.71 -15.44
CA ARG A 60 15.58 -15.25 -15.52
C ARG A 60 14.65 -14.68 -14.48
N LEU A 61 15.11 -13.68 -13.75
CA LEU A 61 14.35 -12.94 -12.75
C LEU A 61 14.39 -11.46 -13.11
N ASP A 62 13.27 -10.78 -13.03
CA ASP A 62 13.16 -9.36 -13.34
C ASP A 62 13.87 -8.52 -12.27
N ASN A 63 14.75 -7.60 -12.68
CA ASN A 63 15.49 -6.66 -11.84
C ASN A 63 14.72 -5.32 -11.65
N ARG A 64 13.62 -5.15 -12.36
CA ARG A 64 12.81 -3.94 -12.28
C ARG A 64 11.99 -3.92 -11.01
N LEU A 65 11.30 -2.82 -10.81
CA LEU A 65 10.32 -2.67 -9.74
C LEU A 65 9.07 -3.48 -10.09
N LEU A 66 8.84 -4.55 -9.34
CA LEU A 66 7.70 -5.45 -9.51
C LEU A 66 6.50 -4.98 -8.70
N HIS A 67 5.32 -5.30 -9.18
CA HIS A 67 4.04 -4.91 -8.59
C HIS A 67 3.24 -6.16 -8.19
N ILE A 68 2.67 -6.12 -6.99
CA ILE A 68 1.77 -7.15 -6.47
C ILE A 68 0.48 -6.48 -6.03
N ASP A 69 -0.65 -6.92 -6.58
CA ASP A 69 -1.96 -6.61 -6.02
C ASP A 69 -2.22 -7.53 -4.82
N VAL A 70 -2.40 -6.91 -3.66
CA VAL A 70 -2.73 -7.64 -2.43
C VAL A 70 -4.23 -7.95 -2.46
N PRO A 71 -4.67 -9.17 -2.14
CA PRO A 71 -6.08 -9.49 -2.08
C PRO A 71 -6.83 -8.57 -1.13
N THR A 72 -7.98 -8.07 -1.58
CA THR A 72 -8.87 -7.24 -0.78
C THR A 72 -9.24 -7.98 0.51
N ALA A 73 -9.11 -7.30 1.64
CA ALA A 73 -9.38 -7.90 2.94
C ALA A 73 -10.22 -6.96 3.82
N THR A 74 -11.15 -7.58 4.54
CA THR A 74 -11.94 -6.89 5.56
C THR A 74 -11.17 -6.87 6.87
N MET A 75 -11.04 -5.68 7.47
CA MET A 75 -10.36 -5.51 8.75
C MET A 75 -11.02 -4.39 9.59
N PRO A 76 -11.07 -4.56 10.91
CA PRO A 76 -11.67 -3.56 11.80
C PRO A 76 -10.73 -2.39 12.05
N ASP A 77 -11.27 -1.18 12.13
CA ASP A 77 -10.60 0.01 12.62
C ASP A 77 -10.56 0.05 14.17
N VAL A 78 -10.00 1.11 14.76
CA VAL A 78 -9.95 1.33 16.22
C VAL A 78 -11.34 1.38 16.85
N GLN A 79 -12.36 1.78 16.09
CA GLN A 79 -13.77 1.84 16.51
C GLN A 79 -14.53 0.54 16.28
N LYS A 80 -13.84 -0.54 15.89
CA LYS A 80 -14.40 -1.84 15.51
C LYS A 80 -15.38 -1.78 14.32
N GLN A 81 -15.21 -0.79 13.43
CA GLN A 81 -15.93 -0.73 12.18
C GLN A 81 -15.13 -1.49 11.12
N ASN A 82 -15.79 -2.41 10.44
CA ASN A 82 -15.16 -3.17 9.37
C ASN A 82 -14.98 -2.29 8.13
N LEU A 83 -13.75 -2.25 7.62
CA LEU A 83 -13.37 -1.64 6.37
C LEU A 83 -12.86 -2.70 5.41
N GLU A 84 -13.23 -2.60 4.16
CA GLU A 84 -12.71 -3.40 3.07
C GLU A 84 -11.56 -2.64 2.42
N ILE A 85 -10.35 -3.18 2.51
CA ILE A 85 -9.13 -2.50 2.08
C ILE A 85 -8.52 -3.23 0.89
N ASP A 86 -8.31 -2.49 -0.18
CA ASP A 86 -7.56 -2.89 -1.36
C ASP A 86 -6.22 -2.17 -1.38
N ALA A 87 -5.13 -2.93 -1.55
CA ALA A 87 -3.78 -2.41 -1.47
C ALA A 87 -2.88 -3.02 -2.55
N TYR A 88 -1.78 -2.34 -2.82
CA TYR A 88 -0.71 -2.89 -3.65
C TYR A 88 0.66 -2.70 -2.99
N VAL A 89 1.58 -3.52 -3.44
CA VAL A 89 2.98 -3.52 -3.01
C VAL A 89 3.88 -3.41 -4.21
N ARG A 90 4.90 -2.59 -4.11
CA ARG A 90 6.00 -2.58 -5.08
C ARG A 90 7.27 -3.06 -4.39
N TYR A 91 7.91 -4.04 -4.98
CA TYR A 91 9.12 -4.63 -4.45
C TYR A 91 10.18 -4.80 -5.53
N ARG A 92 11.42 -5.00 -5.11
CA ARG A 92 12.55 -5.30 -6.00
C ARG A 92 13.32 -6.48 -5.46
N ILE A 93 13.79 -7.34 -6.35
CA ILE A 93 14.68 -8.43 -6.03
C ILE A 93 16.10 -7.86 -5.88
N ILE A 94 16.71 -8.05 -4.70
CA ILE A 94 18.08 -7.62 -4.41
C ILE A 94 19.03 -8.82 -4.52
N ASP A 95 18.60 -9.95 -3.99
CA ASP A 95 19.38 -11.20 -3.97
C ASP A 95 18.61 -12.32 -4.69
N PRO A 96 18.88 -12.54 -5.98
CA PRO A 96 18.22 -13.57 -6.78
C PRO A 96 18.43 -14.99 -6.24
N GLU A 97 19.55 -15.26 -5.56
CA GLU A 97 19.83 -16.56 -4.99
C GLU A 97 18.89 -16.86 -3.81
N LYS A 98 18.79 -15.93 -2.86
CA LYS A 98 17.87 -16.06 -1.73
C LYS A 98 16.42 -16.11 -2.20
N PHE A 99 16.06 -15.28 -3.18
CA PHE A 99 14.74 -15.29 -3.78
C PHE A 99 14.33 -16.66 -4.29
N LEU A 100 15.17 -17.29 -5.12
CA LEU A 100 14.88 -18.61 -5.66
C LEU A 100 14.90 -19.72 -4.60
N ARG A 101 15.78 -19.63 -3.62
CA ARG A 101 15.84 -20.63 -2.53
C ARG A 101 14.62 -20.60 -1.63
N ARG A 102 14.05 -19.41 -1.37
CA ARG A 102 12.97 -19.19 -0.40
C ARG A 102 11.59 -19.11 -1.03
N LEU A 103 11.50 -18.44 -2.16
CA LEU A 103 10.22 -18.13 -2.81
C LEU A 103 9.97 -18.97 -4.06
N VAL A 104 11.03 -19.50 -4.67
CA VAL A 104 10.99 -20.39 -5.85
C VAL A 104 10.44 -19.72 -7.11
N SER A 105 9.38 -18.91 -7.00
CA SER A 105 8.71 -18.26 -8.13
C SER A 105 8.11 -16.91 -7.73
N GLU A 106 7.85 -16.05 -8.71
CA GLU A 106 7.16 -14.77 -8.52
C GLU A 106 5.73 -14.94 -7.98
N LEU A 107 5.04 -16.02 -8.36
CA LEU A 107 3.71 -16.31 -7.86
C LEU A 107 3.72 -16.60 -6.35
N THR A 108 4.69 -17.38 -5.90
CA THR A 108 4.87 -17.66 -4.47
C THR A 108 5.32 -16.40 -3.72
N ALA A 109 6.17 -15.58 -4.35
CA ALA A 109 6.56 -14.28 -3.82
C ALA A 109 5.34 -13.37 -3.62
N ALA A 110 4.48 -13.24 -4.64
CA ALA A 110 3.27 -12.44 -4.56
C ALA A 110 2.37 -12.86 -3.40
N SER A 111 2.17 -14.17 -3.21
CA SER A 111 1.37 -14.70 -2.10
C SER A 111 2.00 -14.43 -0.74
N ARG A 112 3.29 -14.72 -0.56
CA ARG A 112 3.97 -14.56 0.73
C ARG A 112 4.16 -13.10 1.13
N LEU A 113 4.65 -12.27 0.21
CA LEU A 113 4.82 -10.84 0.43
C LEU A 113 3.47 -10.16 0.66
N GLY A 114 2.44 -10.52 -0.13
CA GLY A 114 1.08 -10.03 0.07
C GLY A 114 0.54 -10.34 1.46
N ASN A 115 0.73 -11.56 1.97
CA ASN A 115 0.30 -11.96 3.31
C ASN A 115 1.03 -11.20 4.44
N ILE A 116 2.33 -10.94 4.28
CA ILE A 116 3.09 -10.14 5.25
C ILE A 116 2.53 -8.71 5.26
N VAL A 117 2.44 -8.10 4.11
CA VAL A 117 1.98 -6.70 4.02
C VAL A 117 0.54 -6.54 4.51
N ILE A 118 -0.37 -7.49 4.19
CA ILE A 118 -1.75 -7.42 4.68
C ILE A 118 -1.83 -7.55 6.19
N SER A 119 -0.91 -8.31 6.80
CA SER A 119 -0.82 -8.43 8.26
C SER A 119 -0.37 -7.12 8.91
N GLU A 120 0.61 -6.43 8.33
CA GLU A 120 1.08 -5.13 8.81
C GLU A 120 0.03 -4.03 8.59
N ILE A 121 -0.66 -4.03 7.44
CA ILE A 121 -1.79 -3.12 7.19
C ILE A 121 -2.88 -3.35 8.23
N ARG A 122 -3.25 -4.61 8.52
CA ARG A 122 -4.28 -4.94 9.50
C ARG A 122 -3.93 -4.43 10.90
N GLU A 123 -2.69 -4.58 11.31
CA GLU A 123 -2.22 -4.09 12.61
C GLU A 123 -2.29 -2.56 12.69
N GLU A 124 -1.89 -1.87 11.64
CA GLU A 124 -1.90 -0.41 11.61
C GLU A 124 -3.33 0.16 11.49
N VAL A 125 -4.19 -0.48 10.69
CA VAL A 125 -5.62 -0.12 10.57
C VAL A 125 -6.34 -0.28 11.89
N ALA A 126 -6.09 -1.37 12.63
CA ALA A 126 -6.69 -1.59 13.95
C ALA A 126 -6.31 -0.53 15.01
N ARG A 127 -5.22 0.19 14.79
CA ARG A 127 -4.77 1.31 15.64
C ARG A 127 -5.19 2.69 15.12
N SER A 128 -5.66 2.76 13.89
CA SER A 128 -5.97 4.00 13.19
C SER A 128 -7.46 4.30 13.20
N THR A 129 -7.80 5.59 13.18
CA THR A 129 -9.19 6.02 13.01
C THR A 129 -9.56 5.97 11.51
N ARG A 130 -10.83 5.81 11.25
CA ARG A 130 -11.38 5.82 9.88
C ARG A 130 -10.98 7.08 9.10
N SER A 131 -11.03 8.24 9.75
CA SER A 131 -10.62 9.51 9.15
C SER A 131 -9.16 9.51 8.71
N THR A 132 -8.28 8.87 9.47
CA THR A 132 -6.87 8.69 9.09
C THR A 132 -6.72 7.78 7.87
N ILE A 133 -7.50 6.69 7.80
CA ILE A 133 -7.41 5.69 6.73
C ILE A 133 -8.00 6.21 5.41
N ILE A 134 -9.21 6.79 5.46
CA ILE A 134 -9.91 7.30 4.27
C ILE A 134 -9.35 8.66 3.84
N GLY A 135 -8.81 9.44 4.77
CA GLY A 135 -8.30 10.79 4.56
C GLY A 135 -9.39 11.87 4.75
N GLY A 136 -8.99 13.00 5.32
CA GLY A 136 -9.85 14.17 5.39
C GLY A 136 -10.51 14.45 6.75
N GLU A 137 -9.73 14.56 7.84
CA GLU A 137 -10.19 15.33 8.99
C GLU A 137 -9.99 16.82 8.73
N SER A 138 -11.09 17.55 8.58
CA SER A 138 -11.09 18.99 8.79
C SER A 138 -11.18 19.26 10.29
N LYS A 139 -10.09 19.69 10.89
CA LYS A 139 -10.12 20.18 12.27
C LYS A 139 -10.69 21.59 12.26
N GLU A 140 -11.88 21.78 12.78
CA GLU A 140 -12.42 23.11 13.03
C GLU A 140 -11.71 23.65 14.28
N THR A 141 -10.84 24.63 14.09
CA THR A 141 -10.25 25.39 15.19
C THR A 141 -10.98 26.74 15.25
N THR A 142 -11.72 26.94 16.31
CA THR A 142 -12.32 28.27 16.60
C THR A 142 -11.25 29.10 17.27
N ASP A 143 -10.92 30.23 16.68
CA ASP A 143 -10.02 31.21 17.30
C ASP A 143 -10.72 31.82 18.52
N PRO A 144 -10.17 31.72 19.72
CA PRO A 144 -10.80 32.21 20.92
C PRO A 144 -10.94 33.76 21.00
N GLU A 145 -10.17 34.49 20.18
CA GLU A 145 -10.23 35.97 20.19
C GLU A 145 -11.15 36.55 19.12
N THR A 146 -11.27 35.91 17.97
CA THR A 146 -12.04 36.43 16.82
C THR A 146 -13.35 35.69 16.60
N GLY A 147 -13.54 34.52 17.18
CA GLY A 147 -14.71 33.68 16.96
C GLY A 147 -14.77 33.11 15.53
N GLU A 148 -13.74 33.29 14.75
CA GLU A 148 -13.67 32.86 13.37
C GLU A 148 -13.37 31.36 13.29
N ILE A 149 -14.23 30.61 12.62
CA ILE A 149 -14.05 29.15 12.42
C ILE A 149 -13.12 28.95 11.26
N THR A 150 -11.84 28.75 11.55
CA THR A 150 -10.87 28.38 10.52
C THR A 150 -10.92 26.86 10.30
N ARG A 151 -11.43 26.43 9.17
CA ARG A 151 -11.34 25.04 8.72
C ARG A 151 -9.94 24.76 8.20
N THR A 152 -9.05 24.33 9.06
CA THR A 152 -7.79 23.77 8.63
C THR A 152 -8.05 22.34 8.19
N VAL A 153 -8.09 22.11 6.87
CA VAL A 153 -8.00 20.77 6.34
C VAL A 153 -6.58 20.29 6.68
N THR A 154 -6.46 19.50 7.73
CA THR A 154 -5.17 18.87 8.04
C THR A 154 -4.85 17.97 6.86
N PRO A 155 -3.77 18.25 6.11
CA PRO A 155 -3.50 17.52 4.89
C PRO A 155 -3.26 16.04 5.24
N LEU A 156 -3.42 15.19 4.26
CA LEU A 156 -3.18 13.75 4.16
C LEU A 156 -1.89 13.19 4.84
N ILE A 157 -1.20 13.99 5.64
CA ILE A 157 0.05 13.66 6.33
C ILE A 157 -0.13 12.39 7.19
N THR A 158 -1.24 12.27 7.88
CA THR A 158 -1.50 11.12 8.76
C THR A 158 -1.62 9.79 8.01
N ARG A 159 -2.21 9.79 6.79
CA ARG A 159 -2.27 8.58 5.96
C ARG A 159 -0.89 8.23 5.39
N ALA A 160 -0.11 9.23 5.00
CA ALA A 160 1.25 9.02 4.51
C ALA A 160 2.14 8.43 5.61
N GLU A 161 2.12 9.00 6.81
CA GLU A 161 2.87 8.47 7.95
C GLU A 161 2.45 7.04 8.34
N MET A 162 1.14 6.75 8.26
CA MET A 162 0.62 5.41 8.47
C MET A 162 1.22 4.42 7.45
N MET A 163 1.23 4.80 6.17
CA MET A 163 1.80 3.96 5.11
C MET A 163 3.30 3.81 5.22
N ASP A 164 4.02 4.84 5.65
CA ASP A 164 5.47 4.77 5.89
C ASP A 164 5.80 3.79 7.03
N ARG A 165 5.00 3.75 8.10
CA ARG A 165 5.16 2.75 9.17
C ARG A 165 4.89 1.33 8.67
N VAL A 166 3.84 1.14 7.87
CA VAL A 166 3.54 -0.16 7.24
C VAL A 166 4.68 -0.59 6.34
N LEU A 167 5.20 0.33 5.51
CA LEU A 167 6.36 0.06 4.65
C LEU A 167 7.58 -0.40 5.44
N GLN A 168 7.96 0.35 6.47
CA GLN A 168 9.12 0.03 7.30
C GLN A 168 8.99 -1.34 7.98
N ARG A 169 7.83 -1.64 8.57
CA ARG A 169 7.58 -2.93 9.23
C ARG A 169 7.57 -4.08 8.22
N SER A 170 6.89 -3.88 7.09
CA SER A 170 6.84 -4.90 6.03
C SER A 170 8.23 -5.20 5.47
N ASP A 171 9.05 -4.18 5.24
CA ASP A 171 10.42 -4.36 4.75
C ASP A 171 11.30 -5.06 5.80
N GLN A 172 11.19 -4.68 7.07
CA GLN A 172 11.87 -5.36 8.18
C GLN A 172 11.43 -6.83 8.31
N ALA A 173 10.13 -7.10 8.18
CA ALA A 173 9.61 -8.47 8.25
C ALA A 173 10.12 -9.35 7.11
N VAL A 174 10.24 -8.80 5.92
CA VAL A 174 10.76 -9.50 4.72
C VAL A 174 12.27 -9.73 4.80
N GLN A 175 13.01 -8.83 5.43
CA GLN A 175 14.48 -8.92 5.61
C GLN A 175 14.87 -9.61 6.91
N SER A 176 13.90 -10.02 7.75
CA SER A 176 14.17 -10.71 9.00
C SER A 176 14.91 -12.02 8.76
N THR A 177 15.71 -12.46 9.75
CA THR A 177 16.50 -13.71 9.66
C THR A 177 15.65 -14.95 9.34
N GLU A 178 14.38 -14.95 9.75
CA GLU A 178 13.43 -16.03 9.45
C GLU A 178 12.99 -16.05 7.98
N ASN A 179 12.72 -14.87 7.42
CA ASN A 179 12.20 -14.73 6.07
C ASN A 179 13.33 -14.59 5.05
N ASP A 180 14.19 -13.59 5.17
CA ASP A 180 15.33 -13.28 4.29
C ASP A 180 15.11 -13.69 2.82
N PHE A 181 14.06 -13.11 2.21
CA PHE A 181 13.62 -13.50 0.87
C PHE A 181 14.48 -12.93 -0.25
N GLY A 182 15.48 -12.12 0.07
CA GLY A 182 16.33 -11.46 -0.92
C GLY A 182 15.60 -10.38 -1.72
N VAL A 183 14.54 -9.78 -1.15
CA VAL A 183 13.78 -8.69 -1.75
C VAL A 183 13.69 -7.51 -0.79
N THR A 184 13.44 -6.32 -1.33
CA THR A 184 13.09 -5.13 -0.55
C THR A 184 11.73 -4.61 -0.99
N ILE A 185 10.93 -4.18 -0.03
CA ILE A 185 9.66 -3.50 -0.30
C ILE A 185 9.96 -2.03 -0.48
N VAL A 186 9.62 -1.49 -1.64
CA VAL A 186 9.93 -0.09 -2.01
C VAL A 186 8.75 0.82 -1.70
N ASP A 187 7.52 0.31 -1.85
CA ASP A 187 6.31 1.11 -1.65
C ASP A 187 5.13 0.21 -1.30
N VAL A 188 4.28 0.69 -0.40
CA VAL A 188 3.01 0.07 -0.03
C VAL A 188 1.93 1.14 -0.06
N ARG A 189 0.83 0.89 -0.77
CA ARG A 189 -0.27 1.86 -0.86
C ARG A 189 -1.62 1.18 -0.78
N ILE A 190 -2.54 1.83 -0.07
CA ILE A 190 -3.96 1.50 -0.11
C ILE A 190 -4.56 2.16 -1.35
N LYS A 191 -5.15 1.36 -2.24
CA LYS A 191 -5.88 1.82 -3.43
C LYS A 191 -7.27 2.32 -3.05
N ALA A 192 -8.01 1.50 -2.31
CA ALA A 192 -9.36 1.80 -1.83
C ALA A 192 -9.54 1.34 -0.39
N ALA A 193 -10.34 2.08 0.36
CA ALA A 193 -10.79 1.73 1.70
C ALA A 193 -12.27 2.09 1.79
N ASP A 194 -13.12 1.09 1.79
CA ASP A 194 -14.57 1.22 1.72
C ASP A 194 -15.26 0.42 2.81
N PHE A 195 -16.55 0.62 2.97
CA PHE A 195 -17.36 -0.23 3.80
C PHE A 195 -17.73 -1.52 3.07
N PRO A 196 -17.78 -2.68 3.76
CA PRO A 196 -18.34 -3.88 3.16
C PRO A 196 -19.76 -3.63 2.70
N GLN A 197 -20.09 -4.09 1.49
CA GLN A 197 -21.38 -3.87 0.84
C GLN A 197 -22.60 -4.22 1.73
N ALA A 198 -22.47 -5.25 2.56
CA ALA A 198 -23.51 -5.67 3.49
C ALA A 198 -23.84 -4.66 4.61
N THR A 199 -22.91 -3.76 4.93
CA THR A 199 -23.07 -2.79 6.02
C THR A 199 -23.15 -1.35 5.53
N GLU A 200 -22.86 -1.10 4.28
CA GLU A 200 -22.77 0.22 3.65
C GLU A 200 -24.06 1.03 3.86
N GLU A 201 -25.22 0.48 3.50
CA GLU A 201 -26.50 1.20 3.61
C GLU A 201 -26.86 1.56 5.07
N SER A 202 -26.58 0.66 6.02
CA SER A 202 -26.83 0.90 7.43
C SER A 202 -25.93 2.00 8.00
N VAL A 203 -24.67 2.06 7.55
CA VAL A 203 -23.71 3.09 7.94
C VAL A 203 -24.13 4.44 7.36
N PHE A 204 -24.47 4.51 6.07
CA PHE A 204 -24.94 5.76 5.47
C PHE A 204 -26.24 6.27 6.10
N THR A 205 -27.17 5.38 6.41
CA THR A 205 -28.42 5.77 7.12
C THR A 205 -28.10 6.35 8.49
N ARG A 206 -27.24 5.71 9.26
CA ARG A 206 -26.80 6.24 10.57
C ARG A 206 -26.11 7.60 10.43
N MET A 207 -25.17 7.74 9.49
CA MET A 207 -24.47 9.00 9.24
C MET A 207 -25.44 10.13 8.85
N ARG A 208 -26.45 9.83 8.03
CA ARG A 208 -27.50 10.79 7.66
C ARG A 208 -28.28 11.24 8.90
N THR A 209 -28.71 10.30 9.74
CA THR A 209 -29.44 10.60 10.98
C THR A 209 -28.58 11.41 11.95
N GLU A 210 -27.31 11.07 12.15
CA GLU A 210 -26.39 11.82 12.98
C GLU A 210 -26.22 13.27 12.49
N ARG A 211 -26.07 13.48 11.18
CA ARG A 211 -26.01 14.81 10.57
C ARG A 211 -27.29 15.61 10.74
N GLU A 212 -28.45 14.99 10.64
CA GLU A 212 -29.74 15.63 10.84
C GLU A 212 -29.93 16.05 12.29
N VAL A 213 -29.57 15.20 13.25
CA VAL A 213 -29.58 15.53 14.70
C VAL A 213 -28.64 16.70 14.97
N GLN A 214 -27.43 16.70 14.41
CA GLN A 214 -26.47 17.79 14.57
C GLN A 214 -27.00 19.10 13.96
N ALA A 215 -27.57 19.06 12.77
CA ALA A 215 -28.17 20.22 12.11
C ALA A 215 -29.36 20.79 12.93
N THR A 216 -30.20 19.92 13.45
CA THR A 216 -31.34 20.33 14.31
C THR A 216 -30.85 20.97 15.61
N ARG A 217 -29.80 20.39 16.23
CA ARG A 217 -29.22 20.99 17.44
C ARG A 217 -28.69 22.40 17.16
N LEU A 218 -27.95 22.60 16.07
CA LEU A 218 -27.40 23.91 15.70
C LEU A 218 -28.51 24.93 15.38
N ARG A 219 -29.56 24.50 14.65
CA ARG A 219 -30.72 25.38 14.39
C ARG A 219 -31.42 25.81 15.71
N ASN A 220 -31.65 24.87 16.62
CA ASN A 220 -32.28 25.17 17.91
C ASN A 220 -31.40 26.08 18.76
N GLU A 221 -30.08 25.88 18.73
CA GLU A 221 -29.14 26.77 19.41
C GLU A 221 -29.17 28.19 18.84
N GLY A 222 -29.10 28.32 17.50
CA GLY A 222 -29.22 29.62 16.84
C GLY A 222 -30.57 30.31 17.12
N GLN A 223 -31.66 29.55 17.17
CA GLN A 223 -32.97 30.10 17.49
C GLN A 223 -33.05 30.58 18.94
N ARG A 224 -32.49 29.84 19.89
CA ARG A 224 -32.38 30.29 21.29
C ARG A 224 -31.58 31.59 21.42
N GLN A 225 -30.39 31.63 20.76
CA GLN A 225 -29.56 32.82 20.76
C GLN A 225 -30.29 34.03 20.18
N SER A 226 -30.98 33.86 19.05
CA SER A 226 -31.78 34.91 18.43
C SER A 226 -32.86 35.44 19.36
N LEU A 227 -33.63 34.55 20.01
CA LEU A 227 -34.66 34.95 20.98
C LEU A 227 -34.07 35.70 22.18
N THR A 228 -32.91 35.26 22.68
CA THR A 228 -32.23 35.94 23.79
C THR A 228 -31.79 37.35 23.39
N ILE A 229 -31.22 37.52 22.22
CA ILE A 229 -30.80 38.83 21.69
C ILE A 229 -32.02 39.75 21.53
N HIS A 230 -33.12 39.26 20.94
CA HIS A 230 -34.32 40.03 20.78
C HIS A 230 -34.89 40.48 22.15
N ALA A 231 -34.98 39.58 23.13
CA ALA A 231 -35.47 39.92 24.46
C ALA A 231 -34.56 40.94 25.17
N ASP A 232 -33.25 40.85 25.02
CA ASP A 232 -32.30 41.83 25.56
C ASP A 232 -32.46 43.22 24.91
N VAL A 233 -32.62 43.25 23.56
CA VAL A 233 -32.88 44.52 22.85
C VAL A 233 -34.20 45.14 23.29
N ASP A 234 -35.28 44.37 23.35
CA ASP A 234 -36.60 44.86 23.79
C ASP A 234 -36.52 45.40 25.21
N ARG A 235 -35.79 44.74 26.11
CA ARG A 235 -35.55 45.24 27.46
C ARG A 235 -34.77 46.56 27.46
N GLN A 236 -33.73 46.68 26.68
CA GLN A 236 -32.93 47.91 26.56
C GLN A 236 -33.78 49.08 26.00
N VAL A 237 -34.56 48.81 24.96
CA VAL A 237 -35.48 49.82 24.39
C VAL A 237 -36.49 50.29 25.42
N ALA A 238 -37.08 49.37 26.20
CA ALA A 238 -38.03 49.72 27.26
C ALA A 238 -37.38 50.60 28.36
N ILE A 239 -36.12 50.32 28.73
CA ILE A 239 -35.38 51.13 29.72
C ILE A 239 -35.13 52.54 29.16
N ILE A 240 -34.66 52.66 27.94
CA ILE A 240 -34.35 53.95 27.29
C ILE A 240 -35.61 54.80 27.17
N LEU A 241 -36.74 54.20 26.77
CA LEU A 241 -38.01 54.92 26.68
C LEU A 241 -38.49 55.38 28.04
N ALA A 242 -38.38 54.56 29.11
CA ALA A 242 -38.75 54.97 30.47
C ALA A 242 -37.85 56.07 31.07
N GLU A 243 -36.57 56.11 30.67
CA GLU A 243 -35.65 57.19 31.04
C GLU A 243 -35.95 58.51 30.31
N ALA A 244 -36.41 58.43 29.04
CA ALA A 244 -36.77 59.60 28.27
C ALA A 244 -38.08 60.28 28.63
N GLU A 245 -39.00 59.58 29.30
CA GLU A 245 -40.27 60.08 29.81
C GLU A 245 -40.18 60.72 31.22
N ARG A 246 -38.99 60.69 31.80
CA ARG A 246 -38.72 61.20 33.16
C ARG A 246 -38.07 62.59 33.09
#